data_6d5781d65d7a205f85f473e974eaa1c1
#
_entry.id   6d5781d65d7a205f85f473e974eaa1c1
#
_cell.length_a   1.000
_cell.length_b   1.000
_cell.length_c   1.000
_cell.angle_alpha   90.00
_cell.angle_beta   90.00
_cell.angle_gamma   90.00
#
_symmetry.space_group_name_H-M   'P 1'
#
loop_
_entity.id
_entity.type
_entity.pdbx_description
1 polymer ?
#
loop_
_entity_poly.entity_id
_entity_poly.type
_entity_poly.pdbx_seq_one_letter_code
_entity_poly.pdbx_strand_id
1 'polypeptide(L)'
;MDEVRYDFATVNRLEAEAIGRPGQRTFRLILGNERGETAVLWIEKEQVQALGDAIDRLLAHLNPRRLKRLDVGPRPPEPVGVLLDPPTIEFKIGTLALGYEAEQRLCLLQAHDIEGDPEGPPTLRCLIRQQQFRRLSGQIAGIVSTGRPRCTMCGQPLSGGPHFCPPSNGHLTRAERLGDD
;
A
#
# COMPACT_ATOMS: atom_id res chain seq x y z
N MET A 1 -26.54 16.63 -6.74
CA MET A 1 -26.02 15.69 -5.71
C MET A 1 -25.24 14.64 -6.46
N ASP A 2 -23.93 14.71 -6.36
CA ASP A 2 -23.06 13.78 -7.05
C ASP A 2 -23.18 12.41 -6.38
N GLU A 3 -23.91 11.51 -7.03
CA GLU A 3 -24.26 10.20 -6.49
C GLU A 3 -23.05 9.25 -6.68
N VAL A 4 -22.48 8.81 -5.57
CA VAL A 4 -21.44 7.78 -5.56
C VAL A 4 -21.98 6.51 -6.20
N ARG A 5 -21.27 5.93 -7.17
CA ARG A 5 -21.74 4.73 -7.88
C ARG A 5 -21.87 3.52 -6.93
N TYR A 6 -20.93 3.36 -6.01
CA TYR A 6 -20.93 2.28 -5.01
C TYR A 6 -20.66 2.84 -3.62
N ASP A 7 -21.70 2.96 -2.79
CA ASP A 7 -21.55 3.27 -1.36
C ASP A 7 -21.44 1.99 -0.55
N PHE A 8 -20.23 1.68 -0.12
CA PHE A 8 -19.91 0.49 0.67
C PHE A 8 -20.24 0.66 2.16
N ALA A 9 -20.69 1.85 2.57
CA ALA A 9 -20.93 2.19 3.97
C ALA A 9 -19.70 1.84 4.84
N THR A 10 -19.90 1.23 6.01
CA THR A 10 -18.80 0.81 6.88
C THR A 10 -18.25 -0.55 6.46
N VAL A 11 -16.93 -0.62 6.21
CA VAL A 11 -16.27 -1.89 5.86
C VAL A 11 -15.90 -2.69 7.11
N ASN A 12 -16.07 -4.00 7.03
CA ASN A 12 -15.62 -4.96 8.04
C ASN A 12 -14.31 -5.65 7.66
N ARG A 13 -13.99 -5.69 6.36
CA ARG A 13 -12.73 -6.20 5.80
C ARG A 13 -12.03 -5.13 4.99
N LEU A 14 -10.73 -4.95 5.23
CA LEU A 14 -9.88 -4.03 4.46
C LEU A 14 -8.45 -4.57 4.50
N GLU A 15 -7.94 -4.98 3.35
CA GLU A 15 -6.66 -5.64 3.22
C GLU A 15 -5.93 -5.14 1.98
N ALA A 16 -4.59 -5.12 2.03
CA ALA A 16 -3.75 -4.87 0.88
C ALA A 16 -2.93 -6.12 0.54
N GLU A 17 -2.87 -6.48 -0.73
CA GLU A 17 -2.16 -7.65 -1.22
C GLU A 17 -1.26 -7.30 -2.39
N ALA A 18 -0.10 -7.98 -2.45
CA ALA A 18 0.80 -7.95 -3.59
C ALA A 18 0.84 -9.35 -4.23
N ILE A 19 0.47 -9.43 -5.50
CA ILE A 19 0.43 -10.68 -6.27
C ILE A 19 1.60 -10.69 -7.24
N GLY A 20 2.27 -11.84 -7.36
CA GLY A 20 3.39 -12.05 -8.29
C GLY A 20 4.76 -12.03 -7.61
N ARG A 21 5.81 -12.15 -8.42
CA ARG A 21 7.21 -12.22 -7.97
C ARG A 21 7.80 -10.81 -7.74
N PRO A 22 8.79 -10.65 -6.86
CA PRO A 22 9.51 -9.40 -6.71
C PRO A 22 9.94 -8.81 -8.07
N GLY A 23 9.55 -7.54 -8.32
CA GLY A 23 9.81 -6.85 -9.59
C GLY A 23 8.72 -6.98 -10.65
N GLN A 24 7.75 -7.88 -10.45
CA GLN A 24 6.60 -8.09 -11.34
C GLN A 24 5.32 -8.25 -10.50
N ARG A 25 5.14 -7.39 -9.50
CA ARG A 25 3.99 -7.46 -8.60
C ARG A 25 2.89 -6.54 -9.05
N THR A 26 1.68 -7.04 -8.96
CA THR A 26 0.44 -6.27 -9.03
C THR A 26 -0.09 -6.11 -7.61
N PHE A 27 -0.62 -4.96 -7.29
CA PHE A 27 -1.17 -4.67 -5.98
C PHE A 27 -2.68 -4.52 -6.05
N ARG A 28 -3.37 -4.93 -5.00
CA ARG A 28 -4.81 -4.72 -4.88
C ARG A 28 -5.22 -4.45 -3.44
N LEU A 29 -6.30 -3.71 -3.30
CA LEU A 29 -7.03 -3.57 -2.05
C LEU A 29 -8.27 -4.47 -2.11
N ILE A 30 -8.56 -5.14 -1.01
CA ILE A 30 -9.73 -6.00 -0.86
C ILE A 30 -10.58 -5.40 0.24
N LEU A 31 -11.83 -5.07 -0.10
CA LEU A 31 -12.81 -4.52 0.83
C LEU A 31 -13.99 -5.47 0.94
N GLY A 32 -14.56 -5.54 2.13
CA GLY A 32 -15.83 -6.22 2.37
C GLY A 32 -16.69 -5.39 3.32
N ASN A 33 -17.99 -5.49 3.17
CA ASN A 33 -18.96 -4.83 4.06
C ASN A 33 -19.88 -5.83 4.75
N GLU A 34 -20.73 -5.35 5.66
CA GLU A 34 -21.66 -6.18 6.40
C GLU A 34 -22.79 -6.76 5.55
N ARG A 35 -22.99 -6.22 4.34
CA ARG A 35 -23.98 -6.75 3.37
C ARG A 35 -23.45 -7.94 2.55
N GLY A 36 -22.19 -8.36 2.80
CA GLY A 36 -21.54 -9.44 2.06
C GLY A 36 -21.02 -9.02 0.69
N GLU A 37 -21.05 -7.72 0.37
CA GLU A 37 -20.45 -7.20 -0.86
C GLU A 37 -18.93 -7.17 -0.72
N THR A 38 -18.22 -7.50 -1.79
CA THR A 38 -16.76 -7.48 -1.86
C THR A 38 -16.30 -6.62 -3.01
N ALA A 39 -15.32 -5.75 -2.77
CA ALA A 39 -14.67 -4.96 -3.81
C ALA A 39 -13.19 -5.32 -3.91
N VAL A 40 -12.69 -5.43 -5.13
CA VAL A 40 -11.28 -5.58 -5.47
C VAL A 40 -10.85 -4.37 -6.26
N LEU A 41 -9.93 -3.59 -5.71
CA LEU A 41 -9.42 -2.37 -6.32
C LEU A 41 -7.95 -2.56 -6.69
N TRP A 42 -7.65 -2.61 -7.98
CA TRP A 42 -6.29 -2.71 -8.49
C TRP A 42 -5.59 -1.36 -8.38
N ILE A 43 -4.36 -1.36 -7.87
CA ILE A 43 -3.63 -0.15 -7.53
C ILE A 43 -2.16 -0.29 -7.95
N GLU A 44 -1.56 0.79 -8.43
CA GLU A 44 -0.14 0.81 -8.78
C GLU A 44 0.75 0.91 -7.52
N LYS A 45 1.99 0.48 -7.65
CA LYS A 45 2.95 0.45 -6.53
C LYS A 45 3.13 1.82 -5.87
N GLU A 46 3.29 2.85 -6.67
CA GLU A 46 3.49 4.22 -6.20
C GLU A 46 2.24 4.73 -5.48
N GLN A 47 1.05 4.38 -5.99
CA GLN A 47 -0.21 4.76 -5.36
C GLN A 47 -0.42 4.03 -4.02
N VAL A 48 -0.10 2.73 -3.93
CA VAL A 48 -0.24 1.99 -2.66
C VAL A 48 0.73 2.53 -1.61
N GLN A 49 1.94 2.92 -2.00
CA GLN A 49 2.90 3.55 -1.10
C GLN A 49 2.39 4.92 -0.63
N ALA A 50 1.94 5.76 -1.55
CA ALA A 50 1.35 7.06 -1.23
C ALA A 50 0.11 6.94 -0.32
N LEU A 51 -0.70 5.89 -0.52
CA LEU A 51 -1.84 5.57 0.36
C LEU A 51 -1.37 5.27 1.79
N GLY A 52 -0.36 4.44 1.98
CA GLY A 52 0.23 4.16 3.29
C GLY A 52 0.67 5.42 4.00
N ASP A 53 1.45 6.26 3.32
CA ASP A 53 1.92 7.54 3.86
C ASP A 53 0.77 8.51 4.17
N ALA A 54 -0.28 8.53 3.36
CA ALA A 54 -1.44 9.38 3.58
C ALA A 54 -2.28 8.91 4.78
N ILE A 55 -2.43 7.60 4.97
CA ILE A 55 -3.08 7.01 6.14
C ILE A 55 -2.32 7.40 7.41
N ASP A 56 -1.00 7.26 7.41
CA ASP A 56 -0.18 7.60 8.57
C ASP A 56 -0.27 9.08 8.93
N ARG A 57 -0.24 9.97 7.94
CA ARG A 57 -0.46 11.41 8.16
C ARG A 57 -1.84 11.72 8.73
N LEU A 58 -2.89 11.09 8.19
CA LEU A 58 -4.26 11.27 8.68
C LEU A 58 -4.40 10.82 10.13
N LEU A 59 -3.91 9.61 10.45
CA LEU A 59 -3.96 9.06 11.80
C LEU A 59 -3.12 9.86 12.79
N ALA A 60 -1.99 10.41 12.34
CA ALA A 60 -1.15 11.31 13.11
C ALA A 60 -1.90 12.60 13.49
N HIS A 61 -2.58 13.20 12.49
CA HIS A 61 -3.39 14.40 12.71
C HIS A 61 -4.54 14.15 13.69
N LEU A 62 -5.22 13.02 13.56
CA LEU A 62 -6.33 12.65 14.44
C LEU A 62 -5.89 12.29 15.87
N ASN A 63 -4.68 11.79 16.05
CA ASN A 63 -4.18 11.30 17.34
C ASN A 63 -2.76 11.77 17.67
N PRO A 64 -2.52 13.09 17.81
CA PRO A 64 -1.16 13.61 17.96
C PRO A 64 -0.41 13.10 19.20
N ARG A 65 -1.12 12.69 20.25
CA ARG A 65 -0.53 12.16 21.49
C ARG A 65 -0.09 10.70 21.39
N ARG A 66 -0.55 9.94 20.39
CA ARG A 66 -0.20 8.51 20.20
C ARG A 66 1.03 8.28 19.35
N LEU A 67 1.51 9.28 18.62
CA LEU A 67 2.69 9.19 17.75
C LEU A 67 3.98 8.78 18.49
N LYS A 68 4.11 9.12 19.77
CA LYS A 68 5.29 8.77 20.58
C LYS A 68 5.39 7.27 20.96
N ARG A 69 4.38 6.44 20.61
CA ARG A 69 4.33 5.03 21.05
C ARG A 69 4.30 4.00 19.91
N LEU A 70 4.35 4.43 18.66
CA LEU A 70 4.20 3.52 17.52
C LEU A 70 5.45 3.52 16.64
N ASP A 71 6.54 3.12 17.23
CA ASP A 71 7.63 2.47 16.50
C ASP A 71 7.20 1.00 16.25
N VAL A 72 6.12 0.83 15.53
CA VAL A 72 5.71 -0.49 15.04
C VAL A 72 6.47 -0.65 13.73
N GLY A 73 7.65 -1.25 13.84
CA GLY A 73 8.39 -1.69 12.67
C GLY A 73 7.51 -2.48 11.70
N PRO A 74 7.93 -2.67 10.45
CA PRO A 74 7.13 -3.34 9.42
C PRO A 74 6.66 -4.70 9.95
N ARG A 75 5.35 -4.84 10.13
CA ARG A 75 4.75 -6.10 10.53
C ARG A 75 4.81 -7.06 9.35
N PRO A 76 5.18 -8.32 9.56
CA PRO A 76 5.08 -9.33 8.51
C PRO A 76 3.69 -9.29 7.87
N PRO A 77 3.56 -9.44 6.55
CA PRO A 77 2.26 -9.48 5.91
C PRO A 77 1.44 -10.61 6.52
N GLU A 78 0.27 -10.26 7.08
CA GLU A 78 -0.69 -11.26 7.52
C GLU A 78 -1.21 -11.98 6.28
N PRO A 79 -1.48 -13.31 6.36
CA PRO A 79 -2.08 -14.01 5.23
C PRO A 79 -3.41 -13.35 4.89
N VAL A 80 -3.54 -12.93 3.64
CA VAL A 80 -4.78 -12.37 3.12
C VAL A 80 -5.78 -13.50 2.99
N GLY A 81 -6.97 -13.32 3.54
CA GLY A 81 -8.04 -14.32 3.42
C GLY A 81 -8.37 -14.57 1.95
N VAL A 82 -8.55 -15.83 1.59
CA VAL A 82 -8.93 -16.23 0.22
C VAL A 82 -10.29 -15.61 -0.12
N LEU A 83 -10.39 -15.02 -1.31
CA LEU A 83 -11.68 -14.67 -1.89
C LEU A 83 -12.32 -15.99 -2.38
N LEU A 84 -13.36 -16.43 -1.69
CA LEU A 84 -14.08 -17.67 -2.06
C LEU A 84 -15.06 -17.43 -3.20
N ASP A 85 -15.57 -16.20 -3.32
CA ASP A 85 -16.53 -15.79 -4.34
C ASP A 85 -15.96 -14.66 -5.20
N PRO A 86 -16.42 -14.51 -6.46
CA PRO A 86 -16.02 -13.37 -7.28
C PRO A 86 -16.42 -12.05 -6.60
N PRO A 87 -15.60 -10.99 -6.74
CA PRO A 87 -15.94 -9.71 -6.15
C PRO A 87 -17.21 -9.11 -6.79
N THR A 88 -18.02 -8.45 -5.97
CA THR A 88 -19.20 -7.71 -6.46
C THR A 88 -18.78 -6.52 -7.33
N ILE A 89 -17.63 -5.93 -7.01
CA ILE A 89 -17.08 -4.74 -7.67
C ILE A 89 -15.59 -4.96 -7.91
N GLU A 90 -15.15 -4.69 -9.12
CA GLU A 90 -13.74 -4.75 -9.49
C GLU A 90 -13.41 -3.64 -10.47
N PHE A 91 -12.37 -2.84 -10.15
CA PHE A 91 -11.85 -1.83 -11.07
C PHE A 91 -10.40 -1.45 -10.73
N LYS A 92 -9.75 -0.72 -11.65
CA LYS A 92 -8.42 -0.15 -11.44
C LYS A 92 -8.54 1.29 -10.95
N ILE A 93 -7.83 1.61 -9.89
CA ILE A 93 -7.84 2.95 -9.29
C ILE A 93 -7.12 3.94 -10.19
N GLY A 94 -7.80 5.03 -10.53
CA GLY A 94 -7.22 6.25 -11.09
C GLY A 94 -6.72 7.17 -9.98
N THR A 95 -7.63 7.60 -9.10
CA THR A 95 -7.32 8.46 -7.97
C THR A 95 -7.93 7.96 -6.67
N LEU A 96 -7.28 8.31 -5.54
CA LEU A 96 -7.74 8.03 -4.19
C LEU A 96 -7.82 9.32 -3.39
N ALA A 97 -8.87 9.45 -2.59
CA ALA A 97 -8.97 10.50 -1.59
C ALA A 97 -9.24 9.90 -0.20
N LEU A 98 -8.63 10.50 0.81
CA LEU A 98 -8.86 10.16 2.21
C LEU A 98 -9.47 11.34 2.93
N GLY A 99 -10.38 11.04 3.86
CA GLY A 99 -11.04 12.02 4.70
C GLY A 99 -11.34 11.48 6.09
N TYR A 100 -12.01 12.29 6.87
CA TYR A 100 -12.45 11.93 8.21
C TYR A 100 -13.87 12.46 8.48
N GLU A 101 -14.76 11.56 8.85
CA GLU A 101 -16.12 11.85 9.25
C GLU A 101 -16.17 12.04 10.75
N ALA A 102 -16.20 13.30 11.20
CA ALA A 102 -16.07 13.65 12.61
C ALA A 102 -17.25 13.15 13.46
N GLU A 103 -18.47 13.20 12.93
CA GLU A 103 -19.69 12.78 13.64
C GLU A 103 -19.65 11.28 13.95
N GLN A 104 -19.22 10.47 12.98
CA GLN A 104 -19.15 9.01 13.13
C GLN A 104 -17.79 8.54 13.67
N ARG A 105 -16.80 9.42 13.72
CA ARG A 105 -15.40 9.10 14.07
C ARG A 105 -14.78 8.01 13.17
N LEU A 106 -15.17 8.02 11.91
CA LEU A 106 -14.68 7.09 10.90
C LEU A 106 -13.80 7.81 9.87
N CYS A 107 -12.84 7.10 9.35
CA CYS A 107 -12.06 7.56 8.21
C CYS A 107 -12.88 7.30 6.94
N LEU A 108 -12.74 8.17 5.96
CA LEU A 108 -13.36 8.07 4.65
C LEU A 108 -12.30 7.68 3.62
N LEU A 109 -12.62 6.73 2.76
CA LEU A 109 -11.85 6.42 1.55
C LEU A 109 -12.78 6.55 0.35
N GLN A 110 -12.33 7.29 -0.64
CA GLN A 110 -12.98 7.44 -1.93
C GLN A 110 -12.02 7.01 -3.03
N ALA A 111 -12.52 6.21 -3.97
CA ALA A 111 -11.75 5.72 -5.09
C ALA A 111 -12.47 6.04 -6.40
N HIS A 112 -11.74 6.58 -7.37
CA HIS A 112 -12.20 6.79 -8.73
C HIS A 112 -11.61 5.70 -9.62
N ASP A 113 -12.45 5.13 -10.47
CA ASP A 113 -12.01 4.22 -11.53
C ASP A 113 -11.14 4.98 -12.53
N ILE A 114 -10.06 4.36 -12.99
CA ILE A 114 -9.17 4.95 -14.01
C ILE A 114 -9.89 5.23 -15.33
N GLU A 115 -10.93 4.46 -15.61
CA GLU A 115 -11.78 4.63 -16.82
C GLU A 115 -12.96 5.59 -16.55
N GLY A 116 -13.15 6.04 -15.31
CA GLY A 116 -14.22 6.95 -14.92
C GLY A 116 -13.88 8.42 -15.17
N ASP A 117 -14.88 9.28 -14.96
CA ASP A 117 -14.68 10.73 -15.00
C ASP A 117 -13.90 11.16 -13.73
N PRO A 118 -12.68 11.72 -13.85
CA PRO A 118 -11.89 12.15 -12.70
C PRO A 118 -12.49 13.37 -11.98
N GLU A 119 -13.32 14.15 -12.65
CA GLU A 119 -14.03 15.33 -12.11
C GLU A 119 -15.41 14.95 -11.57
N GLY A 120 -15.87 13.73 -11.84
CA GLY A 120 -17.15 13.19 -11.41
C GLY A 120 -17.15 12.69 -9.96
N PRO A 121 -18.28 12.14 -9.51
CA PRO A 121 -18.37 11.52 -8.19
C PRO A 121 -17.46 10.28 -8.10
N PRO A 122 -16.97 9.94 -6.90
CA PRO A 122 -16.14 8.75 -6.73
C PRO A 122 -16.91 7.49 -7.14
N THR A 123 -16.19 6.56 -7.77
CA THR A 123 -16.74 5.26 -8.14
C THR A 123 -17.13 4.45 -6.91
N LEU A 124 -16.27 4.47 -5.88
CA LEU A 124 -16.52 3.79 -4.61
C LEU A 124 -16.22 4.73 -3.45
N ARG A 125 -17.11 4.70 -2.45
CA ARG A 125 -16.95 5.37 -1.16
C ARG A 125 -17.12 4.36 -0.04
N CYS A 126 -16.28 4.41 0.99
CA CYS A 126 -16.46 3.60 2.18
C CYS A 126 -15.96 4.29 3.44
N LEU A 127 -16.53 3.87 4.58
CA LEU A 127 -16.17 4.33 5.91
C LEU A 127 -15.36 3.25 6.64
N ILE A 128 -14.28 3.65 7.29
CA ILE A 128 -13.24 2.77 7.80
C ILE A 128 -12.91 3.17 9.24
N ARG A 129 -12.84 2.19 10.14
CA ARG A 129 -12.38 2.44 11.51
C ARG A 129 -10.89 2.79 11.52
N GLN A 130 -10.47 3.71 12.37
CA GLN A 130 -9.05 4.11 12.50
C GLN A 130 -8.13 2.91 12.74
N GLN A 131 -8.59 1.88 13.47
CA GLN A 131 -7.82 0.67 13.70
C GLN A 131 -7.60 -0.15 12.43
N GLN A 132 -8.59 -0.21 11.53
CA GLN A 132 -8.44 -0.88 10.23
C GLN A 132 -7.46 -0.13 9.34
N PHE A 133 -7.51 1.20 9.31
CA PHE A 133 -6.52 2.02 8.59
C PHE A 133 -5.10 1.79 9.11
N ARG A 134 -4.92 1.73 10.44
CA ARG A 134 -3.61 1.43 11.01
C ARG A 134 -3.09 0.04 10.61
N ARG A 135 -3.97 -0.95 10.57
CA ARG A 135 -3.63 -2.28 10.05
C ARG A 135 -3.23 -2.22 8.58
N LEU A 136 -4.03 -1.53 7.76
CA LEU A 136 -3.76 -1.37 6.33
C LEU A 136 -2.39 -0.71 6.09
N SER A 137 -2.07 0.38 6.78
CA SER A 137 -0.76 1.04 6.69
C SER A 137 0.37 0.07 7.00
N GLY A 138 0.25 -0.74 8.08
CA GLY A 138 1.23 -1.78 8.42
C GLY A 138 1.36 -2.86 7.34
N GLN A 139 0.26 -3.31 6.74
CA GLN A 139 0.29 -4.26 5.63
C GLN A 139 0.98 -3.66 4.39
N ILE A 140 0.63 -2.42 4.04
CA ILE A 140 1.24 -1.69 2.92
C ILE A 140 2.76 -1.60 3.13
N ALA A 141 3.21 -1.17 4.30
CA ALA A 141 4.64 -1.11 4.61
C ALA A 141 5.32 -2.47 4.43
N GLY A 142 4.67 -3.57 4.87
CA GLY A 142 5.15 -4.93 4.69
C GLY A 142 5.26 -5.33 3.21
N ILE A 143 4.21 -5.19 2.42
CA ILE A 143 4.20 -5.60 1.00
C ILE A 143 5.10 -4.72 0.12
N VAL A 144 5.28 -3.44 0.45
CA VAL A 144 6.20 -2.54 -0.25
C VAL A 144 7.65 -2.85 0.09
N SER A 145 7.95 -3.11 1.39
CA SER A 145 9.31 -3.42 1.85
C SER A 145 9.85 -4.77 1.34
N THR A 146 8.98 -5.76 1.14
CA THR A 146 9.32 -7.05 0.52
C THR A 146 9.55 -6.97 -0.99
N GLY A 147 9.62 -5.74 -1.55
CA GLY A 147 10.16 -5.47 -2.88
C GLY A 147 11.54 -6.07 -3.07
N ARG A 148 12.18 -5.80 -4.21
CA ARG A 148 13.52 -6.32 -4.53
C ARG A 148 14.46 -6.18 -3.33
N PRO A 149 15.07 -7.28 -2.85
CA PRO A 149 16.06 -7.19 -1.79
C PRO A 149 17.12 -6.17 -2.22
N ARG A 150 17.55 -5.34 -1.31
CA ARG A 150 18.62 -4.37 -1.59
C ARG A 150 19.97 -5.04 -1.32
N CYS A 151 20.93 -4.72 -2.15
CA CYS A 151 22.32 -5.15 -1.91
C CYS A 151 22.81 -4.57 -0.58
N THR A 152 23.33 -5.41 0.29
CA THR A 152 23.88 -5.01 1.59
C THR A 152 25.11 -4.11 1.48
N MET A 153 25.78 -4.12 0.32
CA MET A 153 27.00 -3.37 0.06
C MET A 153 26.74 -1.99 -0.54
N CYS A 154 25.89 -1.90 -1.57
CA CYS A 154 25.65 -0.64 -2.29
C CYS A 154 24.22 -0.10 -2.16
N GLY A 155 23.31 -0.83 -1.49
CA GLY A 155 21.92 -0.42 -1.34
C GLY A 155 21.05 -0.50 -2.60
N GLN A 156 21.62 -0.89 -3.74
CA GLN A 156 20.90 -1.01 -5.00
C GLN A 156 19.94 -2.21 -4.98
N PRO A 157 18.74 -2.09 -5.60
CA PRO A 157 17.79 -3.19 -5.66
C PRO A 157 18.35 -4.34 -6.51
N LEU A 158 18.26 -5.56 -5.98
CA LEU A 158 18.68 -6.80 -6.61
C LEU A 158 17.56 -7.38 -7.47
N SER A 159 17.81 -7.62 -8.75
CA SER A 159 16.83 -8.17 -9.70
C SER A 159 16.90 -9.70 -9.84
N GLY A 160 17.43 -10.39 -8.83
CA GLY A 160 17.51 -11.86 -8.82
C GLY A 160 18.67 -12.47 -9.62
N GLY A 161 19.57 -11.65 -10.17
CA GLY A 161 20.79 -12.05 -10.85
C GLY A 161 22.02 -11.28 -10.35
N PRO A 162 23.22 -11.59 -10.88
CA PRO A 162 24.42 -10.83 -10.55
C PRO A 162 24.20 -9.35 -10.92
N HIS A 163 24.52 -8.44 -9.99
CA HIS A 163 24.48 -7.02 -10.27
C HIS A 163 25.88 -6.42 -10.12
N PHE A 164 26.14 -5.37 -10.86
CA PHE A 164 27.37 -4.61 -10.71
C PHE A 164 27.31 -3.82 -9.40
N CYS A 165 28.15 -4.22 -8.44
CA CYS A 165 28.22 -3.57 -7.13
C CYS A 165 29.52 -2.76 -7.04
N PRO A 166 29.51 -1.41 -7.07
CA PRO A 166 30.72 -0.60 -7.03
C PRO A 166 31.63 -0.89 -5.83
N PRO A 167 31.11 -1.14 -4.61
CA PRO A 167 31.94 -1.52 -3.47
C PRO A 167 32.59 -2.90 -3.58
N SER A 168 32.00 -3.87 -4.33
CA SER A 168 32.49 -5.24 -4.44
C SER A 168 33.26 -5.50 -5.72
N ASN A 169 33.04 -4.73 -6.80
CA ASN A 169 33.65 -4.90 -8.11
C ASN A 169 34.82 -3.93 -8.36
N GLY A 170 35.67 -3.80 -7.36
CA GLY A 170 36.99 -3.32 -7.58
C GLY A 170 37.16 -1.82 -7.69
N HIS A 171 37.19 -1.22 -6.59
CA HIS A 171 38.42 -0.48 -6.41
C HIS A 171 39.45 -1.47 -5.90
N LEU A 172 40.38 -1.92 -6.83
CA LEU A 172 41.68 -2.36 -6.41
C LEU A 172 42.16 -1.35 -5.38
N THR A 173 42.27 -1.79 -4.13
CA THR A 173 42.79 -0.94 -3.08
C THR A 173 44.15 -0.44 -3.56
N ARG A 174 44.51 0.78 -3.23
CA ARG A 174 45.77 1.42 -3.61
C ARG A 174 47.01 0.52 -3.33
N ALA A 175 46.85 -0.46 -2.44
CA ALA A 175 47.86 -1.46 -2.09
C ALA A 175 48.11 -2.52 -3.22
N GLU A 176 47.11 -2.84 -4.02
CA GLU A 176 47.25 -3.83 -5.13
C GLU A 176 47.83 -3.21 -6.39
N ARG A 177 47.96 -1.88 -6.47
CA ARG A 177 48.61 -1.17 -7.61
C ARG A 177 50.10 -0.94 -7.43
N LEU A 178 50.68 -1.33 -6.31
CA LEU A 178 52.10 -1.11 -5.99
C LEU A 178 52.92 -2.40 -5.97
N GLY A 179 52.37 -3.49 -6.50
CA GLY A 179 53.00 -4.83 -6.52
C GLY A 179 53.56 -5.31 -7.84
N ASP A 180 53.73 -4.45 -8.85
CA ASP A 180 54.43 -4.79 -10.10
C ASP A 180 55.43 -3.69 -10.45
N ASP A 181 56.62 -3.81 -9.85
CA ASP A 181 57.90 -3.35 -10.37
C ASP A 181 58.99 -4.35 -9.99
#